data_fb145b3f236caac3dce6589d80930077
#
_entry.id   fb145b3f236caac3dce6589d80930077
#
_cell.length_a   1.000
_cell.length_b   1.000
_cell.length_c   1.000
_cell.angle_alpha   90.00
_cell.angle_beta   90.00
_cell.angle_gamma   90.00
#
_symmetry.space_group_name_H-M   'P 1'
#
loop_
_entity.id
_entity.type
_entity.pdbx_description
1 polymer ?
#
loop_
_entity_poly.entity_id
_entity_poly.type
_entity_poly.pdbx_seq_one_letter_code
_entity_poly.pdbx_strand_id
1 'polypeptide(L)'
;MLNLILITGGAGYIGSHTNKALHKAGYDTVVVDDLCKGYENFVKWGNLEKYNTGSNDLREVFEKYDIDAVMHFAAFISVGESVEFPQKYFKNNYKNTLNLLQIMREFNVDKFILSSTAAVYGNPKQIPITEDEELKPINPYGHSKFITEKALEREADKGDFNYVSLRYFNAAGCDFDGEIGELHDPETHLIPLILDAAIGKRDSISIFGDDYDTPDGTCIRDYIHVNDLADAHIKAYEFLCRENQSDVFNLGNGQGYSVREVIDMCKKVTGRDFKVEIAPRREGDPARLIADSTKIQNKLGWTPQYDLSQIVESSWNWHEKINGI
;
A
#
# COMPACT_ATOMS: atom_id res chain seq x y z
N MET A 1 23.31 11.21 15.16
CA MET A 1 22.19 12.00 14.62
C MET A 1 21.11 11.01 14.27
N LEU A 2 19.83 11.30 14.58
CA LEU A 2 18.73 10.44 14.14
C LEU A 2 18.62 10.57 12.62
N ASN A 3 18.54 9.45 11.92
CA ASN A 3 18.43 9.44 10.46
C ASN A 3 17.08 10.00 10.07
N LEU A 4 17.05 11.02 9.23
CA LEU A 4 15.81 11.64 8.74
C LEU A 4 15.29 10.88 7.52
N ILE A 5 14.06 10.44 7.58
CA ILE A 5 13.42 9.69 6.50
C ILE A 5 12.41 10.58 5.78
N LEU A 6 12.58 10.73 4.47
CA LEU A 6 11.60 11.39 3.61
C LEU A 6 10.48 10.41 3.24
N ILE A 7 9.23 10.80 3.50
CA ILE A 7 8.04 10.02 3.17
C ILE A 7 7.25 10.75 2.09
N THR A 8 7.31 10.28 0.86
CA THR A 8 6.46 10.84 -0.20
C THR A 8 5.10 10.15 -0.22
N GLY A 9 4.02 10.91 -0.34
CA GLY A 9 2.66 10.39 -0.17
C GLY A 9 2.29 10.12 1.29
N GLY A 10 2.98 10.79 2.24
CA GLY A 10 2.79 10.58 3.67
C GLY A 10 1.49 11.17 4.25
N ALA A 11 0.73 11.93 3.46
CA ALA A 11 -0.62 12.37 3.79
C ALA A 11 -1.71 11.38 3.33
N GLY A 12 -1.32 10.30 2.62
CA GLY A 12 -2.20 9.21 2.21
C GLY A 12 -2.36 8.12 3.28
N TYR A 13 -3.15 7.09 2.96
CA TYR A 13 -3.51 6.01 3.88
C TYR A 13 -2.27 5.29 4.45
N ILE A 14 -1.51 4.55 3.62
CA ILE A 14 -0.38 3.74 4.11
C ILE A 14 0.78 4.63 4.57
N GLY A 15 1.04 5.73 3.85
CA GLY A 15 2.13 6.66 4.19
C GLY A 15 1.97 7.31 5.56
N SER A 16 0.76 7.70 5.95
CA SER A 16 0.49 8.30 7.27
C SER A 16 0.65 7.29 8.42
N HIS A 17 0.22 6.04 8.22
CA HIS A 17 0.42 4.97 9.21
C HIS A 17 1.91 4.64 9.37
N THR A 18 2.66 4.58 8.26
CA THR A 18 4.12 4.39 8.30
C THR A 18 4.81 5.56 9.00
N ASN A 19 4.38 6.80 8.74
CA ASN A 19 4.90 7.98 9.42
C ASN A 19 4.68 7.92 10.95
N LYS A 20 3.48 7.53 11.38
CA LYS A 20 3.18 7.31 12.81
C LYS A 20 4.09 6.24 13.42
N ALA A 21 4.27 5.11 12.72
CA ALA A 21 5.08 4.00 13.20
C ALA A 21 6.56 4.39 13.31
N LEU A 22 7.11 5.10 12.33
CA LEU A 22 8.47 5.63 12.36
C LEU A 22 8.69 6.57 13.54
N HIS A 23 7.76 7.51 13.75
CA HIS A 23 7.82 8.41 14.90
C HIS A 23 7.80 7.65 16.25
N LYS A 24 6.91 6.64 16.38
CA LYS A 24 6.87 5.76 17.57
C LYS A 24 8.18 4.97 17.76
N ALA A 25 8.86 4.61 16.68
CA ALA A 25 10.16 3.93 16.69
C ALA A 25 11.35 4.89 16.94
N GLY A 26 11.12 6.20 17.03
CA GLY A 26 12.14 7.20 17.33
C GLY A 26 12.88 7.76 16.11
N TYR A 27 12.36 7.56 14.89
CA TYR A 27 12.90 8.17 13.67
C TYR A 27 12.33 9.57 13.45
N ASP A 28 13.17 10.46 12.93
CA ASP A 28 12.73 11.76 12.43
C ASP A 28 12.20 11.60 10.99
N THR A 29 11.15 12.34 10.65
CA THR A 29 10.50 12.25 9.35
C THR A 29 10.21 13.62 8.76
N VAL A 30 10.23 13.70 7.43
CA VAL A 30 9.65 14.79 6.64
C VAL A 30 8.71 14.18 5.60
N VAL A 31 7.50 14.73 5.51
CA VAL A 31 6.47 14.27 4.57
C VAL A 31 6.45 15.18 3.37
N VAL A 32 6.50 14.60 2.17
CA VAL A 32 6.25 15.30 0.90
C VAL A 32 4.94 14.77 0.31
N ASP A 33 3.97 15.66 0.12
CA ASP A 33 2.68 15.34 -0.48
C ASP A 33 2.11 16.57 -1.20
N ASP A 34 1.53 16.40 -2.37
CA ASP A 34 0.86 17.48 -3.09
C ASP A 34 -0.63 17.63 -2.71
N LEU A 35 -1.10 16.77 -1.80
CA LEU A 35 -2.46 16.69 -1.27
C LEU A 35 -3.55 16.48 -2.35
N CYS A 36 -3.16 15.96 -3.54
CA CYS A 36 -4.15 15.67 -4.58
C CYS A 36 -5.09 14.50 -4.22
N LYS A 37 -4.65 13.61 -3.33
CA LYS A 37 -5.42 12.49 -2.75
C LYS A 37 -5.16 12.32 -1.26
N GLY A 38 -4.12 12.95 -0.72
CA GLY A 38 -3.79 12.93 0.70
C GLY A 38 -4.56 13.98 1.50
N TYR A 39 -4.57 13.80 2.81
CA TYR A 39 -5.24 14.68 3.76
C TYR A 39 -4.22 15.32 4.70
N GLU A 40 -4.14 16.66 4.71
CA GLU A 40 -3.17 17.40 5.52
C GLU A 40 -3.26 17.05 7.02
N ASN A 41 -4.47 16.81 7.53
CA ASN A 41 -4.70 16.41 8.92
C ASN A 41 -4.22 14.99 9.27
N PHE A 42 -3.78 14.18 8.30
CA PHE A 42 -3.13 12.90 8.55
C PHE A 42 -1.63 13.04 8.81
N VAL A 43 -1.03 14.20 8.47
CA VAL A 43 0.38 14.50 8.79
C VAL A 43 0.45 15.10 10.20
N LYS A 44 0.55 14.23 11.20
CA LYS A 44 0.62 14.61 12.62
C LYS A 44 2.04 14.57 13.18
N TRP A 45 2.94 13.90 12.49
CA TRP A 45 4.33 13.71 12.88
C TRP A 45 5.24 14.19 11.74
N GLY A 46 6.36 14.81 12.09
CA GLY A 46 7.26 15.44 11.11
C GLY A 46 6.69 16.71 10.48
N ASN A 47 7.43 17.25 9.53
CA ASN A 47 7.02 18.44 8.78
C ASN A 47 6.37 18.04 7.45
N LEU A 48 5.32 18.75 7.05
CA LEU A 48 4.72 18.62 5.72
C LEU A 48 5.31 19.64 4.76
N GLU A 49 5.86 19.15 3.68
CA GLU A 49 6.34 19.92 2.52
C GLU A 49 5.42 19.65 1.32
N LYS A 50 4.77 20.68 0.80
CA LYS A 50 3.73 20.55 -0.24
C LYS A 50 4.35 20.60 -1.63
N TYR A 51 4.90 19.47 -2.10
CA TYR A 51 5.49 19.31 -3.41
C TYR A 51 4.97 18.09 -4.14
N ASN A 52 4.91 18.17 -5.47
CA ASN A 52 4.73 16.99 -6.32
C ASN A 52 6.10 16.36 -6.60
N THR A 53 6.20 15.04 -6.51
CA THR A 53 7.47 14.30 -6.74
C THR A 53 8.04 14.47 -8.16
N GLY A 54 7.21 14.90 -9.09
CA GLY A 54 7.63 15.26 -10.47
C GLY A 54 8.07 16.72 -10.65
N SER A 55 7.99 17.58 -9.61
CA SER A 55 8.46 18.96 -9.68
C SER A 55 9.97 19.05 -9.48
N ASN A 56 10.60 19.97 -10.21
CA ASN A 56 11.99 20.31 -9.98
C ASN A 56 12.20 21.03 -8.63
N ASP A 57 11.17 21.71 -8.13
CA ASP A 57 11.20 22.44 -6.86
C ASP A 57 11.32 21.48 -5.65
N LEU A 58 11.09 20.18 -5.84
CA LEU A 58 11.35 19.18 -4.82
C LEU A 58 12.80 19.20 -4.30
N ARG A 59 13.77 19.76 -5.06
CA ARG A 59 15.16 19.96 -4.60
C ARG A 59 15.25 20.84 -3.36
N GLU A 60 14.36 21.80 -3.17
CA GLU A 60 14.32 22.66 -1.99
C GLU A 60 14.16 21.85 -0.70
N VAL A 61 13.46 20.70 -0.75
CA VAL A 61 13.32 19.78 0.39
C VAL A 61 14.66 19.11 0.70
N PHE A 62 15.38 18.65 -0.32
CA PHE A 62 16.70 18.01 -0.15
C PHE A 62 17.79 19.01 0.25
N GLU A 63 17.67 20.29 -0.13
CA GLU A 63 18.55 21.36 0.34
C GLU A 63 18.30 21.73 1.80
N LYS A 64 17.04 21.64 2.24
CA LYS A 64 16.61 22.01 3.59
C LYS A 64 16.87 20.92 4.63
N TYR A 65 16.82 19.65 4.24
CA TYR A 65 16.88 18.49 5.14
C TYR A 65 18.01 17.53 4.76
N ASP A 66 18.73 17.06 5.77
CA ASP A 66 19.76 16.00 5.62
C ASP A 66 19.06 14.61 5.60
N ILE A 67 18.62 14.21 4.42
CA ILE A 67 17.79 13.02 4.20
C ILE A 67 18.69 11.77 4.07
N ASP A 68 18.44 10.76 4.90
CA ASP A 68 19.15 9.47 4.84
C ASP A 68 18.49 8.46 3.90
N ALA A 69 17.15 8.44 3.84
CA ALA A 69 16.39 7.48 3.03
C ALA A 69 15.06 8.06 2.55
N VAL A 70 14.51 7.47 1.49
CA VAL A 70 13.19 7.80 0.97
C VAL A 70 12.26 6.59 1.05
N MET A 71 11.08 6.75 1.66
CA MET A 71 9.95 5.83 1.58
C MET A 71 8.89 6.39 0.63
N HIS A 72 8.65 5.71 -0.47
CA HIS A 72 7.86 6.24 -1.59
C HIS A 72 6.48 5.62 -1.68
N PHE A 73 5.46 6.35 -1.20
CA PHE A 73 4.04 5.98 -1.28
C PHE A 73 3.26 6.80 -2.32
N ALA A 74 3.79 7.91 -2.79
CA ALA A 74 3.12 8.82 -3.71
C ALA A 74 2.80 8.14 -5.05
N ALA A 75 1.57 7.59 -5.16
CA ALA A 75 1.12 6.89 -6.36
C ALA A 75 -0.41 6.94 -6.49
N PHE A 76 -0.93 6.92 -7.72
CA PHE A 76 -2.32 6.57 -7.98
C PHE A 76 -2.48 5.06 -7.95
N ILE A 77 -3.57 4.55 -7.33
CA ILE A 77 -3.74 3.13 -6.99
C ILE A 77 -4.97 2.47 -7.62
N SER A 78 -5.92 3.23 -8.20
CA SER A 78 -7.15 2.68 -8.74
C SER A 78 -6.90 1.93 -10.05
N VAL A 79 -7.12 0.61 -10.03
CA VAL A 79 -6.98 -0.25 -11.21
C VAL A 79 -7.95 0.18 -12.31
N GLY A 80 -9.23 0.41 -11.97
CA GLY A 80 -10.25 0.83 -12.95
C GLY A 80 -9.91 2.15 -13.63
N GLU A 81 -9.56 3.18 -12.84
CA GLU A 81 -9.13 4.47 -13.39
C GLU A 81 -7.88 4.36 -14.26
N SER A 82 -6.97 3.43 -13.92
CA SER A 82 -5.75 3.24 -14.71
C SER A 82 -6.03 2.74 -16.14
N VAL A 83 -7.09 1.96 -16.32
CA VAL A 83 -7.52 1.47 -17.65
C VAL A 83 -8.10 2.62 -18.46
N GLU A 84 -8.86 3.50 -17.83
CA GLU A 84 -9.48 4.66 -18.49
C GLU A 84 -8.45 5.76 -18.78
N PHE A 85 -7.51 6.02 -17.85
CA PHE A 85 -6.52 7.09 -17.95
C PHE A 85 -5.08 6.59 -17.77
N PRO A 86 -4.55 5.70 -18.64
CA PRO A 86 -3.25 5.07 -18.45
C PRO A 86 -2.08 6.07 -18.38
N GLN A 87 -2.12 7.15 -19.16
CA GLN A 87 -1.08 8.18 -19.20
C GLN A 87 -0.92 8.89 -17.84
N LYS A 88 -2.01 9.07 -17.09
CA LYS A 88 -2.01 9.63 -15.75
C LYS A 88 -1.15 8.78 -14.81
N TYR A 89 -1.31 7.46 -14.87
CA TYR A 89 -0.57 6.50 -14.05
C TYR A 89 0.90 6.43 -14.43
N PHE A 90 1.24 6.33 -15.70
CA PHE A 90 2.64 6.35 -16.14
C PHE A 90 3.35 7.65 -15.82
N LYS A 91 2.67 8.79 -15.93
CA LYS A 91 3.24 10.08 -15.55
C LYS A 91 3.50 10.13 -14.05
N ASN A 92 2.49 9.84 -13.23
CA ASN A 92 2.58 10.00 -11.78
C ASN A 92 3.46 8.91 -11.13
N ASN A 93 3.15 7.62 -11.41
CA ASN A 93 3.78 6.52 -10.69
C ASN A 93 5.18 6.18 -11.19
N TYR A 94 5.49 6.48 -12.46
CA TYR A 94 6.78 6.15 -13.06
C TYR A 94 7.62 7.41 -13.32
N LYS A 95 7.14 8.33 -14.18
CA LYS A 95 7.95 9.48 -14.58
C LYS A 95 8.31 10.37 -13.40
N ASN A 96 7.37 10.63 -12.48
CA ASN A 96 7.64 11.42 -11.29
C ASN A 96 8.62 10.72 -10.34
N THR A 97 8.56 9.38 -10.25
CA THR A 97 9.55 8.60 -9.48
C THR A 97 10.95 8.72 -10.10
N LEU A 98 11.08 8.72 -11.43
CA LEU A 98 12.38 8.96 -12.07
C LEU A 98 12.96 10.35 -11.73
N ASN A 99 12.12 11.37 -11.65
CA ASN A 99 12.55 12.70 -11.20
C ASN A 99 13.04 12.66 -9.74
N LEU A 100 12.31 12.00 -8.86
CA LEU A 100 12.71 11.80 -7.45
C LEU A 100 14.07 11.08 -7.36
N LEU A 101 14.27 9.99 -8.09
CA LEU A 101 15.53 9.25 -8.12
C LEU A 101 16.69 10.08 -8.66
N GLN A 102 16.44 10.96 -9.64
CA GLN A 102 17.44 11.91 -10.12
C GLN A 102 17.84 12.89 -9.02
N ILE A 103 16.88 13.47 -8.30
CA ILE A 103 17.15 14.40 -7.19
C ILE A 103 17.91 13.68 -6.07
N MET A 104 17.49 12.49 -5.66
CA MET A 104 18.19 11.68 -4.66
C MET A 104 19.67 11.51 -5.01
N ARG A 105 19.98 11.21 -6.28
CA ARG A 105 21.36 11.10 -6.76
C ARG A 105 22.14 12.39 -6.64
N GLU A 106 21.52 13.54 -6.98
CA GLU A 106 22.14 14.84 -6.87
C GLU A 106 22.55 15.20 -5.44
N PHE A 107 21.79 14.67 -4.46
CA PHE A 107 22.01 14.88 -3.02
C PHE A 107 22.66 13.69 -2.30
N ASN A 108 23.11 12.66 -3.03
CA ASN A 108 23.76 11.44 -2.48
C ASN A 108 22.88 10.66 -1.50
N VAL A 109 21.56 10.65 -1.70
CA VAL A 109 20.64 9.80 -0.95
C VAL A 109 20.53 8.46 -1.68
N ASP A 110 20.94 7.38 -1.02
CA ASP A 110 21.21 6.08 -1.63
C ASP A 110 20.25 4.96 -1.22
N LYS A 111 19.31 5.23 -0.30
CA LYS A 111 18.35 4.24 0.22
C LYS A 111 16.93 4.56 -0.20
N PHE A 112 16.26 3.60 -0.83
CA PHE A 112 14.89 3.78 -1.33
C PHE A 112 14.00 2.59 -0.97
N ILE A 113 12.83 2.85 -0.38
CA ILE A 113 11.81 1.85 -0.12
C ILE A 113 10.57 2.17 -0.98
N LEU A 114 10.23 1.25 -1.88
CA LEU A 114 9.09 1.39 -2.78
C LEU A 114 7.84 0.70 -2.21
N SER A 115 6.77 1.43 -2.07
CA SER A 115 5.41 0.91 -2.00
C SER A 115 5.06 0.29 -3.37
N SER A 116 5.31 -1.03 -3.54
CA SER A 116 4.95 -1.78 -4.73
C SER A 116 3.62 -2.55 -4.52
N THR A 117 3.30 -3.50 -5.37
CA THR A 117 1.99 -4.16 -5.40
C THR A 117 2.06 -5.57 -5.96
N ALA A 118 1.17 -6.47 -5.50
CA ALA A 118 0.94 -7.77 -6.11
C ALA A 118 0.38 -7.67 -7.55
N ALA A 119 -0.15 -6.52 -7.97
CA ALA A 119 -0.64 -6.31 -9.34
C ALA A 119 0.46 -6.47 -10.42
N VAL A 120 1.74 -6.46 -10.04
CA VAL A 120 2.86 -6.73 -10.96
C VAL A 120 2.88 -8.17 -11.46
N TYR A 121 2.28 -9.11 -10.72
CA TYR A 121 2.20 -10.53 -11.11
C TYR A 121 1.13 -10.83 -12.15
N GLY A 122 0.05 -10.03 -12.20
CA GLY A 122 -1.10 -10.26 -13.08
C GLY A 122 -1.86 -11.54 -12.69
N ASN A 123 -1.84 -12.55 -13.58
CA ASN A 123 -2.45 -13.86 -13.33
C ASN A 123 -1.35 -14.87 -12.96
N PRO A 124 -1.07 -15.09 -11.67
CA PRO A 124 -0.01 -15.95 -11.21
C PRO A 124 -0.30 -17.43 -11.52
N LYS A 125 0.76 -18.22 -11.74
CA LYS A 125 0.66 -19.66 -12.01
C LYS A 125 0.61 -20.49 -10.72
N GLN A 126 1.20 -19.97 -9.64
CA GLN A 126 1.27 -20.67 -8.36
C GLN A 126 0.70 -19.82 -7.23
N ILE A 127 0.04 -20.47 -6.28
CA ILE A 127 -0.51 -19.87 -5.08
C ILE A 127 -0.15 -20.78 -3.89
N PRO A 128 0.45 -20.22 -2.83
CA PRO A 128 0.81 -18.81 -2.60
C PRO A 128 1.86 -18.28 -3.58
N ILE A 129 1.83 -16.96 -3.83
CA ILE A 129 2.69 -16.28 -4.81
C ILE A 129 4.02 -15.95 -4.14
N THR A 130 5.12 -16.47 -4.68
CA THR A 130 6.48 -16.11 -4.26
C THR A 130 7.03 -14.95 -5.10
N GLU A 131 8.15 -14.35 -4.65
CA GLU A 131 8.82 -13.27 -5.38
C GLU A 131 9.44 -13.72 -6.72
N ASP A 132 9.65 -15.04 -6.89
CA ASP A 132 10.17 -15.65 -8.13
C ASP A 132 9.09 -15.83 -9.21
N GLU A 133 7.80 -15.57 -8.90
CA GLU A 133 6.72 -15.63 -9.88
C GLU A 133 6.95 -14.60 -11.00
N GLU A 134 6.59 -15.00 -12.22
CA GLU A 134 6.77 -14.17 -13.41
C GLU A 134 5.96 -12.87 -13.33
N LEU A 135 6.62 -11.74 -13.60
CA LEU A 135 5.97 -10.43 -13.58
C LEU A 135 5.28 -10.16 -14.91
N LYS A 136 3.93 -10.23 -14.92
CA LYS A 136 3.07 -10.00 -16.09
C LYS A 136 1.86 -9.16 -15.74
N PRO A 137 2.04 -7.86 -15.41
CA PRO A 137 0.93 -7.00 -15.07
C PRO A 137 -0.09 -6.92 -16.20
N ILE A 138 -1.39 -6.97 -15.85
CA ILE A 138 -2.50 -7.00 -16.81
C ILE A 138 -3.27 -5.69 -16.89
N ASN A 139 -2.85 -4.66 -16.14
CA ASN A 139 -3.46 -3.34 -16.14
C ASN A 139 -2.40 -2.23 -16.02
N PRO A 140 -2.70 -1.00 -16.43
CA PRO A 140 -1.73 0.10 -16.45
C PRO A 140 -1.17 0.47 -15.06
N TYR A 141 -1.94 0.30 -13.97
CA TYR A 141 -1.45 0.48 -12.62
C TYR A 141 -0.31 -0.52 -12.32
N GLY A 142 -0.56 -1.81 -12.49
CA GLY A 142 0.47 -2.84 -12.30
C GLY A 142 1.69 -2.62 -13.21
N HIS A 143 1.47 -2.26 -14.48
CA HIS A 143 2.54 -1.89 -15.40
C HIS A 143 3.36 -0.71 -14.90
N SER A 144 2.73 0.35 -14.37
CA SER A 144 3.44 1.52 -13.86
C SER A 144 4.36 1.16 -12.69
N LYS A 145 3.91 0.27 -11.78
CA LYS A 145 4.73 -0.23 -10.67
C LYS A 145 5.84 -1.16 -11.15
N PHE A 146 5.55 -2.06 -12.08
CA PHE A 146 6.54 -2.95 -12.68
C PHE A 146 7.71 -2.19 -13.32
N ILE A 147 7.43 -1.19 -14.18
CA ILE A 147 8.51 -0.42 -14.80
C ILE A 147 9.26 0.46 -13.79
N THR A 148 8.62 0.85 -12.69
CA THR A 148 9.29 1.54 -11.58
C THR A 148 10.28 0.60 -10.87
N GLU A 149 9.89 -0.65 -10.57
CA GLU A 149 10.83 -1.65 -10.04
C GLU A 149 12.02 -1.87 -10.99
N LYS A 150 11.78 -1.96 -12.30
CA LYS A 150 12.85 -2.07 -13.31
C LYS A 150 13.76 -0.84 -13.39
N ALA A 151 13.26 0.33 -13.08
CA ALA A 151 14.09 1.52 -12.96
C ALA A 151 14.98 1.47 -11.71
N LEU A 152 14.45 0.99 -10.58
CA LEU A 152 15.24 0.81 -9.35
C LEU A 152 16.36 -0.23 -9.53
N GLU A 153 16.08 -1.37 -10.17
CA GLU A 153 17.10 -2.36 -10.53
C GLU A 153 18.26 -1.70 -11.32
N ARG A 154 17.92 -0.91 -12.35
CA ARG A 154 18.93 -0.21 -13.16
C ARG A 154 19.72 0.86 -12.39
N GLU A 155 19.09 1.53 -11.42
CA GLU A 155 19.83 2.46 -10.55
C GLU A 155 20.78 1.70 -9.63
N ALA A 156 20.35 0.58 -9.03
CA ALA A 156 21.18 -0.26 -8.17
C ALA A 156 22.37 -0.88 -8.92
N ASP A 157 22.20 -1.26 -10.19
CA ASP A 157 23.28 -1.80 -11.04
C ASP A 157 24.44 -0.80 -11.23
N LYS A 158 24.25 0.49 -10.92
CA LYS A 158 25.32 1.50 -10.97
C LYS A 158 26.26 1.46 -9.74
N GLY A 159 25.85 0.81 -8.65
CA GLY A 159 26.68 0.45 -7.50
C GLY A 159 26.50 1.32 -6.23
N ASP A 160 25.97 2.54 -6.36
CA ASP A 160 25.89 3.49 -5.22
C ASP A 160 24.42 3.74 -4.78
N PHE A 161 23.54 2.77 -4.98
CA PHE A 161 22.13 2.89 -4.64
C PHE A 161 21.56 1.53 -4.28
N ASN A 162 20.77 1.48 -3.21
CA ASN A 162 20.07 0.27 -2.79
C ASN A 162 18.58 0.54 -2.56
N TYR A 163 17.76 -0.46 -2.84
CA TYR A 163 16.32 -0.34 -2.69
C TYR A 163 15.70 -1.60 -2.10
N VAL A 164 14.53 -1.41 -1.49
CA VAL A 164 13.59 -2.49 -1.17
C VAL A 164 12.26 -2.20 -1.83
N SER A 165 11.75 -3.14 -2.64
CA SER A 165 10.38 -3.10 -3.15
C SER A 165 9.49 -4.00 -2.30
N LEU A 166 8.45 -3.42 -1.71
CA LEU A 166 7.47 -4.15 -0.91
C LEU A 166 6.19 -4.34 -1.73
N ARG A 167 5.97 -5.58 -2.22
CA ARG A 167 4.80 -5.97 -3.00
C ARG A 167 3.70 -6.44 -2.08
N TYR A 168 2.83 -5.54 -1.66
CA TYR A 168 1.71 -5.93 -0.81
C TYR A 168 0.44 -6.22 -1.59
N PHE A 169 -0.42 -7.01 -0.95
CA PHE A 169 -1.68 -7.48 -1.49
C PHE A 169 -2.78 -6.48 -1.12
N ASN A 170 -3.74 -6.82 -0.31
CA ASN A 170 -4.82 -5.91 0.03
C ASN A 170 -4.56 -5.25 1.39
N ALA A 171 -4.01 -4.04 1.38
CA ALA A 171 -3.91 -3.23 2.58
C ALA A 171 -5.30 -2.94 3.15
N ALA A 172 -5.48 -3.12 4.45
CA ALA A 172 -6.76 -2.90 5.12
C ALA A 172 -6.54 -2.58 6.60
N GLY A 173 -7.61 -2.21 7.31
CA GLY A 173 -7.48 -1.81 8.71
C GLY A 173 -7.14 -0.34 8.89
N CYS A 174 -7.24 0.13 10.12
CA CYS A 174 -6.95 1.51 10.48
C CYS A 174 -6.14 1.57 11.77
N ASP A 175 -5.67 2.75 12.11
CA ASP A 175 -4.98 3.00 13.37
C ASP A 175 -5.87 2.68 14.57
N PHE A 176 -5.39 1.86 15.50
CA PHE A 176 -6.15 1.47 16.69
C PHE A 176 -6.44 2.64 17.63
N ASP A 177 -5.59 3.69 17.62
CA ASP A 177 -5.84 4.92 18.39
C ASP A 177 -6.88 5.82 17.69
N GLY A 178 -7.30 5.48 16.47
CA GLY A 178 -8.27 6.22 15.67
C GLY A 178 -7.79 7.61 15.28
N GLU A 179 -6.49 7.84 15.17
CA GLU A 179 -5.94 9.15 14.81
C GLU A 179 -5.88 9.37 13.29
N ILE A 180 -5.66 8.28 12.55
CA ILE A 180 -5.59 8.21 11.09
C ILE A 180 -6.27 6.92 10.63
N GLY A 181 -6.68 6.86 9.37
CA GLY A 181 -7.36 5.68 8.84
C GLY A 181 -7.43 5.69 7.32
N GLU A 182 -8.21 4.75 6.78
CA GLU A 182 -8.47 4.68 5.35
C GLU A 182 -9.53 5.71 4.97
N LEU A 183 -9.21 6.56 3.99
CA LEU A 183 -10.11 7.55 3.45
C LEU A 183 -9.74 7.82 1.99
N HIS A 184 -10.64 7.41 1.08
CA HIS A 184 -10.47 7.60 -0.36
C HIS A 184 -11.71 8.29 -0.95
N ASP A 185 -11.49 9.09 -1.97
CA ASP A 185 -12.56 9.70 -2.75
C ASP A 185 -12.24 9.60 -4.27
N PRO A 186 -13.01 8.78 -5.01
CA PRO A 186 -14.05 7.83 -4.54
C PRO A 186 -13.43 6.61 -3.81
N GLU A 187 -14.22 6.03 -2.86
CA GLU A 187 -13.83 4.77 -2.21
C GLU A 187 -14.13 3.57 -3.12
N THR A 188 -13.18 2.65 -3.18
CA THR A 188 -13.27 1.45 -4.06
C THR A 188 -12.86 0.15 -3.37
N HIS A 189 -12.35 0.22 -2.14
CA HIS A 189 -11.89 -0.96 -1.39
C HIS A 189 -13.07 -1.66 -0.69
N LEU A 190 -12.97 -2.99 -0.61
CA LEU A 190 -14.08 -3.85 -0.19
C LEU A 190 -14.56 -3.53 1.24
N ILE A 191 -13.66 -3.50 2.22
CA ILE A 191 -14.03 -3.31 3.63
C ILE A 191 -14.71 -1.97 3.87
N PRO A 192 -14.16 -0.81 3.47
CA PRO A 192 -14.86 0.46 3.60
C PRO A 192 -16.24 0.50 2.92
N LEU A 193 -16.38 -0.10 1.72
CA LEU A 193 -17.66 -0.17 1.02
C LEU A 193 -18.70 -1.04 1.76
N ILE A 194 -18.25 -2.13 2.41
CA ILE A 194 -19.13 -2.95 3.27
C ILE A 194 -19.56 -2.14 4.49
N LEU A 195 -18.65 -1.40 5.11
CA LEU A 195 -18.94 -0.57 6.27
C LEU A 195 -19.90 0.59 5.91
N ASP A 196 -19.77 1.18 4.72
CA ASP A 196 -20.77 2.14 4.20
C ASP A 196 -22.16 1.52 4.05
N ALA A 197 -22.26 0.25 3.63
CA ALA A 197 -23.53 -0.46 3.59
C ALA A 197 -24.06 -0.72 5.02
N ALA A 198 -23.19 -1.08 5.96
CA ALA A 198 -23.56 -1.32 7.36
C ALA A 198 -24.17 -0.07 8.05
N ILE A 199 -23.73 1.14 7.66
CA ILE A 199 -24.29 2.39 8.21
C ILE A 199 -25.39 3.02 7.34
N GLY A 200 -25.78 2.36 6.26
CA GLY A 200 -26.86 2.82 5.37
C GLY A 200 -26.47 3.93 4.39
N LYS A 201 -25.20 4.22 4.20
CA LYS A 201 -24.72 5.13 3.14
C LYS A 201 -24.82 4.50 1.74
N ARG A 202 -24.89 3.16 1.68
CA ARG A 202 -25.11 2.38 0.47
C ARG A 202 -26.29 1.44 0.67
N ASP A 203 -27.07 1.23 -0.37
CA ASP A 203 -28.23 0.34 -0.32
C ASP A 203 -27.85 -1.14 -0.23
N SER A 204 -26.69 -1.52 -0.82
CA SER A 204 -26.20 -2.88 -0.86
C SER A 204 -24.70 -2.94 -1.13
N ILE A 205 -24.09 -4.11 -0.86
CA ILE A 205 -22.75 -4.49 -1.31
C ILE A 205 -22.86 -5.57 -2.40
N SER A 206 -22.05 -5.45 -3.47
CA SER A 206 -22.05 -6.41 -4.56
C SER A 206 -20.87 -7.38 -4.45
N ILE A 207 -21.15 -8.67 -4.57
CA ILE A 207 -20.17 -9.73 -4.81
C ILE A 207 -20.06 -9.92 -6.33
N PHE A 208 -18.88 -9.69 -6.89
CA PHE A 208 -18.63 -9.80 -8.33
C PHE A 208 -18.26 -11.22 -8.73
N GLY A 209 -19.26 -12.05 -9.03
CA GLY A 209 -19.15 -13.47 -9.34
C GLY A 209 -19.21 -14.37 -8.09
N ASP A 210 -19.96 -15.45 -8.20
CA ASP A 210 -20.11 -16.47 -7.17
C ASP A 210 -19.89 -17.91 -7.71
N ASP A 211 -19.22 -17.97 -8.86
CA ASP A 211 -18.94 -19.21 -9.62
C ASP A 211 -17.43 -19.43 -9.85
N TYR A 212 -16.55 -18.77 -9.07
CA TYR A 212 -15.11 -19.03 -9.11
C TYR A 212 -14.76 -20.42 -8.53
N ASP A 213 -13.63 -20.97 -8.98
CA ASP A 213 -13.09 -22.22 -8.42
C ASP A 213 -12.46 -21.96 -7.03
N THR A 214 -13.35 -21.74 -6.05
CA THR A 214 -13.04 -21.47 -4.64
C THR A 214 -14.11 -22.14 -3.77
N PRO A 215 -13.89 -22.36 -2.47
CA PRO A 215 -14.80 -23.11 -1.62
C PRO A 215 -16.24 -22.57 -1.56
N ASP A 216 -16.43 -21.25 -1.67
CA ASP A 216 -17.73 -20.58 -1.61
C ASP A 216 -18.12 -19.87 -2.91
N GLY A 217 -17.34 -20.08 -3.97
CA GLY A 217 -17.56 -19.50 -5.29
C GLY A 217 -17.12 -18.04 -5.45
N THR A 218 -16.66 -17.38 -4.38
CA THR A 218 -16.21 -15.97 -4.45
C THR A 218 -14.69 -15.83 -4.48
N CYS A 219 -14.15 -14.72 -4.98
CA CYS A 219 -12.71 -14.47 -5.04
C CYS A 219 -12.07 -14.53 -3.65
N ILE A 220 -10.85 -15.08 -3.58
CA ILE A 220 -10.02 -15.07 -2.38
C ILE A 220 -8.91 -14.03 -2.51
N ARG A 221 -8.75 -13.18 -1.49
CA ARG A 221 -7.73 -12.14 -1.41
C ARG A 221 -7.00 -12.22 -0.09
N ASP A 222 -5.74 -11.81 -0.11
CA ASP A 222 -4.90 -11.71 1.07
C ASP A 222 -5.01 -10.28 1.63
N TYR A 223 -5.56 -10.16 2.82
CA TYR A 223 -5.71 -8.88 3.53
C TYR A 223 -4.63 -8.75 4.58
N ILE A 224 -3.95 -7.60 4.56
CA ILE A 224 -2.87 -7.29 5.48
C ILE A 224 -3.17 -5.98 6.21
N HIS A 225 -3.01 -5.99 7.54
CA HIS A 225 -3.24 -4.78 8.33
C HIS A 225 -2.24 -3.69 7.99
N VAL A 226 -2.71 -2.45 7.88
CA VAL A 226 -1.87 -1.29 7.53
C VAL A 226 -0.73 -1.06 8.54
N ASN A 227 -0.91 -1.43 9.81
CA ASN A 227 0.16 -1.35 10.81
C ASN A 227 1.24 -2.43 10.61
N ASP A 228 0.88 -3.63 10.10
CA ASP A 228 1.87 -4.64 9.69
C ASP A 228 2.68 -4.15 8.48
N LEU A 229 2.03 -3.45 7.55
CA LEU A 229 2.74 -2.79 6.44
C LEU A 229 3.71 -1.72 6.94
N ALA A 230 3.28 -0.90 7.90
CA ALA A 230 4.13 0.13 8.48
C ALA A 230 5.38 -0.47 9.16
N ASP A 231 5.23 -1.56 9.93
CA ASP A 231 6.35 -2.29 10.52
C ASP A 231 7.28 -2.87 9.44
N ALA A 232 6.72 -3.43 8.36
CA ALA A 232 7.53 -3.95 7.25
C ALA A 232 8.40 -2.87 6.58
N HIS A 233 7.89 -1.62 6.47
CA HIS A 233 8.68 -0.50 5.94
C HIS A 233 9.84 -0.11 6.86
N ILE A 234 9.63 -0.13 8.19
CA ILE A 234 10.70 0.10 9.16
C ILE A 234 11.78 -0.98 9.03
N LYS A 235 11.37 -2.26 9.00
CA LYS A 235 12.31 -3.38 8.84
C LYS A 235 13.04 -3.36 7.49
N ALA A 236 12.40 -2.90 6.43
CA ALA A 236 13.03 -2.70 5.13
C ALA A 236 14.11 -1.61 5.19
N TYR A 237 13.86 -0.51 5.89
CA TYR A 237 14.86 0.53 6.13
C TYR A 237 16.05 0.01 6.96
N GLU A 238 15.77 -0.69 8.07
CA GLU A 238 16.80 -1.30 8.91
C GLU A 238 17.65 -2.32 8.12
N PHE A 239 17.02 -3.09 7.21
CA PHE A 239 17.71 -4.01 6.31
C PHE A 239 18.66 -3.26 5.37
N LEU A 240 18.21 -2.17 4.71
CA LEU A 240 19.07 -1.35 3.86
C LEU A 240 20.27 -0.78 4.63
N CYS A 241 20.05 -0.30 5.86
CA CYS A 241 21.12 0.22 6.70
C CYS A 241 22.14 -0.84 7.12
N ARG A 242 21.69 -2.07 7.37
CA ARG A 242 22.55 -3.16 7.86
C ARG A 242 23.27 -3.89 6.75
N GLU A 243 22.53 -4.27 5.69
CA GLU A 243 23.05 -5.17 4.66
C GLU A 243 23.59 -4.41 3.44
N ASN A 244 23.16 -3.16 3.23
CA ASN A 244 23.50 -2.35 2.05
C ASN A 244 23.24 -3.12 0.73
N GLN A 245 22.08 -3.79 0.63
CA GLN A 245 21.69 -4.64 -0.49
C GLN A 245 20.25 -4.35 -0.91
N SER A 246 20.00 -4.41 -2.22
CA SER A 246 18.66 -4.34 -2.79
C SER A 246 17.93 -5.67 -2.67
N ASP A 247 16.62 -5.62 -2.41
CA ASP A 247 15.77 -6.81 -2.43
C ASP A 247 14.29 -6.47 -2.72
N VAL A 248 13.49 -7.51 -2.95
CA VAL A 248 12.05 -7.43 -3.16
C VAL A 248 11.36 -8.41 -2.22
N PHE A 249 10.25 -8.00 -1.59
CA PHE A 249 9.50 -8.83 -0.66
C PHE A 249 8.00 -8.75 -0.90
N ASN A 250 7.34 -9.90 -0.82
CA ASN A 250 5.89 -9.99 -0.73
C ASN A 250 5.40 -9.75 0.70
N LEU A 251 4.33 -8.97 0.82
CA LEU A 251 3.68 -8.69 2.09
C LEU A 251 2.21 -9.10 2.05
N GLY A 252 1.88 -10.15 2.78
CA GLY A 252 0.53 -10.64 2.99
C GLY A 252 0.45 -11.44 4.29
N ASN A 253 -0.77 -11.79 4.67
CA ASN A 253 -1.04 -12.64 5.82
C ASN A 253 -0.77 -14.13 5.49
N GLY A 254 -0.84 -14.49 4.18
CA GLY A 254 -0.63 -15.85 3.71
C GLY A 254 -1.83 -16.79 3.87
N GLN A 255 -2.93 -16.33 4.48
CA GLN A 255 -4.13 -17.16 4.69
C GLN A 255 -5.14 -17.04 3.54
N GLY A 256 -5.39 -15.82 3.08
CA GLY A 256 -6.43 -15.51 2.11
C GLY A 256 -7.85 -15.64 2.70
N TYR A 257 -8.71 -14.69 2.33
CA TYR A 257 -10.11 -14.68 2.73
C TYR A 257 -11.00 -14.45 1.53
N SER A 258 -12.10 -15.18 1.44
CA SER A 258 -13.11 -14.99 0.41
C SER A 258 -13.88 -13.69 0.63
N VAL A 259 -14.52 -13.18 -0.42
CA VAL A 259 -15.37 -11.98 -0.30
C VAL A 259 -16.52 -12.23 0.69
N ARG A 260 -17.09 -13.45 0.73
CA ARG A 260 -18.15 -13.81 1.70
C ARG A 260 -17.63 -13.82 3.13
N GLU A 261 -16.46 -14.40 3.38
CA GLU A 261 -15.85 -14.41 4.72
C GLU A 261 -15.59 -12.98 5.24
N VAL A 262 -15.15 -12.07 4.37
CA VAL A 262 -14.98 -10.64 4.73
C VAL A 262 -16.32 -9.98 5.06
N ILE A 263 -17.36 -10.22 4.26
CA ILE A 263 -18.71 -9.70 4.52
C ILE A 263 -19.26 -10.23 5.85
N ASP A 264 -19.14 -11.53 6.10
CA ASP A 264 -19.61 -12.15 7.33
C ASP A 264 -18.86 -11.65 8.56
N MET A 265 -17.53 -11.43 8.44
CA MET A 265 -16.75 -10.79 9.50
C MET A 265 -17.21 -9.35 9.76
N CYS A 266 -17.47 -8.56 8.73
CA CYS A 266 -18.01 -7.20 8.89
C CYS A 266 -19.38 -7.21 9.57
N LYS A 267 -20.29 -8.11 9.21
CA LYS A 267 -21.58 -8.29 9.90
C LYS A 267 -21.40 -8.64 11.38
N LYS A 268 -20.48 -9.58 11.67
CA LYS A 268 -20.17 -10.00 13.04
C LYS A 268 -19.63 -8.86 13.88
N VAL A 269 -18.64 -8.10 13.37
CA VAL A 269 -18.00 -7.01 14.11
C VAL A 269 -18.92 -5.83 14.32
N THR A 270 -19.63 -5.42 13.28
CA THR A 270 -20.54 -4.24 13.35
C THR A 270 -21.85 -4.55 14.09
N GLY A 271 -22.25 -5.84 14.19
CA GLY A 271 -23.56 -6.24 14.68
C GLY A 271 -24.71 -5.79 13.77
N ARG A 272 -24.44 -5.37 12.54
CA ARG A 272 -25.41 -4.82 11.59
C ARG A 272 -25.60 -5.77 10.41
N ASP A 273 -26.85 -5.87 9.95
CA ASP A 273 -27.18 -6.57 8.70
C ASP A 273 -27.39 -5.55 7.57
N PHE A 274 -27.03 -5.95 6.36
CA PHE A 274 -27.17 -5.16 5.15
C PHE A 274 -27.34 -6.06 3.94
N LYS A 275 -27.89 -5.51 2.87
CA LYS A 275 -28.18 -6.23 1.64
C LYS A 275 -26.90 -6.59 0.90
N VAL A 276 -26.80 -7.86 0.47
CA VAL A 276 -25.72 -8.38 -0.36
C VAL A 276 -26.32 -8.82 -1.70
N GLU A 277 -25.73 -8.39 -2.80
CA GLU A 277 -26.18 -8.72 -4.16
C GLU A 277 -25.08 -9.43 -4.92
N ILE A 278 -25.45 -10.38 -5.79
CA ILE A 278 -24.52 -11.02 -6.71
C ILE A 278 -24.55 -10.24 -8.03
N ALA A 279 -23.38 -9.83 -8.49
CA ALA A 279 -23.17 -9.18 -9.78
C ALA A 279 -22.30 -10.05 -10.71
N PRO A 280 -22.30 -9.83 -12.02
CA PRO A 280 -21.40 -10.53 -12.93
C PRO A 280 -19.93 -10.36 -12.51
N ARG A 281 -19.09 -11.34 -12.86
CA ARG A 281 -17.63 -11.27 -12.64
C ARG A 281 -17.05 -10.00 -13.24
N ARG A 282 -16.05 -9.42 -12.57
CA ARG A 282 -15.19 -8.41 -13.18
C ARG A 282 -14.22 -9.09 -14.15
N GLU A 283 -14.07 -8.54 -15.33
CA GLU A 283 -13.13 -9.06 -16.30
C GLU A 283 -11.69 -8.99 -15.78
N GLY A 284 -10.95 -10.09 -15.92
CA GLY A 284 -9.56 -10.19 -15.48
C GLY A 284 -9.36 -10.40 -13.98
N ASP A 285 -10.41 -10.57 -13.18
CA ASP A 285 -10.27 -10.82 -11.73
C ASP A 285 -9.86 -12.29 -11.49
N PRO A 286 -8.64 -12.58 -10.93
CA PRO A 286 -8.24 -13.94 -10.65
C PRO A 286 -9.01 -14.52 -9.45
N ALA A 287 -9.26 -15.85 -9.47
CA ALA A 287 -9.97 -16.51 -8.38
C ALA A 287 -9.25 -16.37 -7.03
N ARG A 288 -7.92 -16.40 -7.01
CA ARG A 288 -7.12 -16.36 -5.79
C ARG A 288 -5.88 -15.49 -5.97
N LEU A 289 -5.60 -14.62 -4.98
CA LEU A 289 -4.34 -13.89 -4.85
C LEU A 289 -3.92 -13.94 -3.37
N ILE A 290 -2.91 -14.77 -3.07
CA ILE A 290 -2.41 -15.01 -1.71
C ILE A 290 -0.88 -14.93 -1.75
N ALA A 291 -0.28 -14.20 -0.83
CA ALA A 291 1.16 -14.02 -0.71
C ALA A 291 1.84 -15.25 -0.11
N ASP A 292 3.04 -15.54 -0.57
CA ASP A 292 4.05 -16.20 0.24
C ASP A 292 4.96 -15.13 0.85
N SER A 293 4.91 -14.96 2.15
CA SER A 293 5.73 -13.99 2.90
C SER A 293 6.94 -14.62 3.58
N THR A 294 7.29 -15.87 3.23
CA THR A 294 8.40 -16.62 3.85
C THR A 294 9.75 -15.89 3.70
N LYS A 295 9.97 -15.25 2.55
CA LYS A 295 11.24 -14.54 2.27
C LYS A 295 11.46 -13.38 3.25
N ILE A 296 10.47 -12.52 3.45
CA ILE A 296 10.60 -11.39 4.38
C ILE A 296 10.69 -11.86 5.84
N GLN A 297 9.97 -12.93 6.21
CA GLN A 297 10.07 -13.52 7.54
C GLN A 297 11.50 -13.96 7.83
N ASN A 298 12.12 -14.69 6.90
CA ASN A 298 13.47 -15.23 7.07
C ASN A 298 14.55 -14.15 7.04
N LYS A 299 14.44 -13.13 6.17
CA LYS A 299 15.47 -12.12 5.98
C LYS A 299 15.35 -10.94 6.94
N LEU A 300 14.14 -10.48 7.22
CA LEU A 300 13.88 -9.29 8.02
C LEU A 300 13.30 -9.60 9.40
N GLY A 301 12.92 -10.87 9.67
CA GLY A 301 12.24 -11.26 10.91
C GLY A 301 10.85 -10.63 11.05
N TRP A 302 10.24 -10.22 9.94
CA TRP A 302 8.91 -9.64 9.93
C TRP A 302 7.83 -10.73 9.84
N THR A 303 6.76 -10.59 10.61
CA THR A 303 5.57 -11.45 10.52
C THR A 303 4.31 -10.62 10.72
N PRO A 304 3.21 -10.89 9.98
CA PRO A 304 1.94 -10.20 10.21
C PRO A 304 1.42 -10.54 11.61
N GLN A 305 0.91 -9.54 12.32
CA GLN A 305 0.45 -9.66 13.71
C GLN A 305 -1.07 -9.65 13.82
N TYR A 306 -1.77 -9.13 12.81
CA TYR A 306 -3.20 -8.89 12.90
C TYR A 306 -3.98 -9.79 11.93
N ASP A 307 -5.08 -10.34 12.43
CA ASP A 307 -6.02 -11.17 11.67
C ASP A 307 -7.16 -10.35 11.05
N LEU A 308 -8.05 -11.01 10.30
CA LEU A 308 -9.20 -10.37 9.65
C LEU A 308 -10.14 -9.68 10.66
N SER A 309 -10.34 -10.25 11.87
CA SER A 309 -11.20 -9.65 12.89
C SER A 309 -10.64 -8.28 13.31
N GLN A 310 -9.35 -8.24 13.62
CA GLN A 310 -8.67 -7.01 14.05
C GLN A 310 -8.60 -5.96 12.92
N ILE A 311 -8.42 -6.40 11.67
CA ILE A 311 -8.51 -5.52 10.48
C ILE A 311 -9.90 -4.87 10.41
N VAL A 312 -10.97 -5.67 10.51
CA VAL A 312 -12.34 -5.14 10.43
C VAL A 312 -12.69 -4.29 11.64
N GLU A 313 -12.28 -4.69 12.86
CA GLU A 313 -12.51 -3.92 14.10
C GLU A 313 -11.88 -2.52 14.03
N SER A 314 -10.61 -2.43 13.63
CA SER A 314 -9.93 -1.14 13.48
C SER A 314 -10.56 -0.26 12.39
N SER A 315 -10.96 -0.88 11.27
CA SER A 315 -11.68 -0.17 10.20
C SER A 315 -13.05 0.33 10.68
N TRP A 316 -13.78 -0.47 11.46
CA TRP A 316 -15.08 -0.10 12.00
C TRP A 316 -14.97 1.07 12.99
N ASN A 317 -14.04 1.00 13.93
CA ASN A 317 -13.80 2.09 14.89
C ASN A 317 -13.48 3.42 14.21
N TRP A 318 -12.67 3.38 13.15
CA TRP A 318 -12.39 4.54 12.32
C TRP A 318 -13.63 5.03 11.59
N HIS A 319 -14.40 4.12 10.99
CA HIS A 319 -15.59 4.43 10.23
C HIS A 319 -16.69 5.06 11.10
N GLU A 320 -16.92 4.55 12.33
CA GLU A 320 -17.81 5.17 13.32
C GLU A 320 -17.36 6.59 13.64
N LYS A 321 -16.07 6.78 13.92
CA LYS A 321 -15.51 8.08 14.29
C LYS A 321 -15.73 9.14 13.20
N ILE A 322 -15.41 8.83 11.95
CA ILE A 322 -15.54 9.82 10.85
C ILE A 322 -16.98 10.09 10.45
N ASN A 323 -17.93 9.22 10.82
CA ASN A 323 -19.34 9.35 10.54
C ASN A 323 -20.18 9.84 11.75
N GLY A 324 -19.54 10.01 12.92
CA GLY A 324 -20.21 10.49 14.13
C GLY A 324 -21.23 9.54 14.71
N ILE A 325 -20.97 8.22 14.61
CA ILE A 325 -21.88 7.15 15.08
C ILE A 325 -21.37 6.60 16.42
#